data_7b43218f221fdfe1bc5b396cf243e2d8
#
_entry.id   7b43218f221fdfe1bc5b396cf243e2d8
#
_cell.length_a   1.000
_cell.length_b   1.000
_cell.length_c   1.000
_cell.angle_alpha   90.00
_cell.angle_beta   90.00
_cell.angle_gamma   90.00
#
_symmetry.space_group_name_H-M   'P 1'
#
loop_
_entity.id
_entity.type
_entity.pdbx_description
1 polymer ?
#
loop_
_entity_poly.entity_id
_entity_poly.type
_entity_poly.pdbx_seq_one_letter_code
_entity_poly.pdbx_strand_id
1 'polypeptide(L)'
;MATVFPSKEKKTLLMNMLKVLGGHKAVVEFQGGGDSGEIHEAILYDQNGKEIDCTGVTIDWTRRIALHDPLRQEWVEKDETMPTPVLDVLRDMTESMLENEGLDWYNNDGGQGSLNIDLTQSPPTIVLNVGINFTQTDEHEFDYTDADEDNDAPEPTVTTKEWN
;
A
#
# COMPACT_ATOMS: atom_id res chain seq x y z
N MET A 1 6.21 -11.98 3.91
CA MET A 1 5.78 -13.07 3.01
C MET A 1 5.58 -12.47 1.63
N ALA A 2 6.24 -12.99 0.62
CA ALA A 2 6.03 -12.51 -0.75
C ALA A 2 4.64 -12.95 -1.23
N THR A 3 3.92 -12.04 -1.86
CA THR A 3 2.60 -12.34 -2.42
C THR A 3 2.72 -12.74 -3.89
N VAL A 4 1.76 -13.52 -4.35
CA VAL A 4 1.66 -13.88 -5.76
C VAL A 4 0.66 -12.93 -6.42
N PHE A 5 1.08 -12.25 -7.48
CA PHE A 5 0.18 -11.36 -8.21
C PHE A 5 -0.97 -12.18 -8.81
N PRO A 6 -2.23 -11.85 -8.52
CA PRO A 6 -3.35 -12.67 -8.93
C PRO A 6 -3.57 -12.63 -10.44
N SER A 7 -3.92 -13.79 -11.00
CA SER A 7 -4.34 -13.89 -12.40
C SER A 7 -5.66 -13.13 -12.63
N LYS A 8 -5.97 -12.85 -13.89
CA LYS A 8 -7.24 -12.24 -14.27
C LYS A 8 -8.44 -13.08 -13.80
N GLU A 9 -8.33 -14.40 -13.87
CA GLU A 9 -9.38 -15.32 -13.42
C GLU A 9 -9.61 -15.25 -11.93
N LYS A 10 -8.54 -15.19 -11.14
CA LYS A 10 -8.61 -15.04 -9.68
C LYS A 10 -9.22 -13.70 -9.28
N LYS A 11 -8.84 -12.61 -9.94
CA LYS A 11 -9.44 -11.29 -9.72
C LYS A 11 -10.94 -11.29 -10.05
N THR A 12 -11.33 -11.93 -11.14
CA THR A 12 -12.73 -12.04 -11.53
C THR A 12 -13.53 -12.83 -10.51
N LEU A 13 -12.99 -13.96 -10.03
CA LEU A 13 -13.61 -14.75 -8.98
C LEU A 13 -13.82 -13.93 -7.70
N LEU A 14 -12.83 -13.17 -7.28
CA LEU A 14 -12.92 -12.29 -6.13
C LEU A 14 -14.01 -11.24 -6.31
N MET A 15 -14.02 -10.55 -7.46
CA MET A 15 -15.03 -9.52 -7.75
C MET A 15 -16.46 -10.10 -7.73
N ASN A 16 -16.63 -11.27 -8.31
CA ASN A 16 -17.93 -11.94 -8.31
C ASN A 16 -18.37 -12.32 -6.89
N MET A 17 -17.46 -12.81 -6.06
CA MET A 17 -17.75 -13.12 -4.67
C MET A 17 -18.20 -11.88 -3.89
N LEU A 18 -17.49 -10.77 -4.06
CA LEU A 18 -17.84 -9.51 -3.40
C LEU A 18 -19.23 -9.02 -3.82
N LYS A 19 -19.59 -9.17 -5.08
CA LYS A 19 -20.93 -8.84 -5.58
C LYS A 19 -22.02 -9.74 -4.99
N VAL A 20 -21.76 -11.04 -4.92
CA VAL A 20 -22.69 -12.01 -4.31
C VAL A 20 -22.98 -11.69 -2.85
N LEU A 21 -21.99 -11.16 -2.14
CA LEU A 21 -22.15 -10.71 -0.75
C LEU A 21 -22.95 -9.41 -0.61
N GLY A 22 -23.35 -8.79 -1.71
CA GLY A 22 -24.07 -7.53 -1.71
C GLY A 22 -23.15 -6.30 -1.74
N GLY A 23 -21.89 -6.49 -2.05
CA GLY A 23 -20.90 -5.41 -2.06
C GLY A 23 -21.10 -4.42 -3.21
N HIS A 24 -21.04 -3.14 -2.88
CA HIS A 24 -21.00 -2.03 -3.82
C HIS A 24 -19.63 -1.39 -3.91
N LYS A 25 -18.90 -1.36 -2.80
CA LYS A 25 -17.59 -0.75 -2.69
C LYS A 25 -16.73 -1.54 -1.70
N ALA A 26 -15.48 -1.77 -2.05
CA ALA A 26 -14.48 -2.31 -1.13
C ALA A 26 -13.31 -1.33 -1.00
N VAL A 27 -12.79 -1.20 0.21
CA VAL A 27 -11.68 -0.30 0.53
C VAL A 27 -10.64 -1.02 1.36
N VAL A 28 -9.38 -0.88 0.99
CA VAL A 28 -8.23 -1.32 1.80
C VAL A 28 -7.30 -0.14 1.96
N GLU A 29 -7.09 0.31 3.18
CA GLU A 29 -6.16 1.37 3.49
C GLU A 29 -4.81 0.82 3.89
N PHE A 30 -3.74 1.56 3.64
CA PHE A 30 -2.40 1.21 4.04
C PHE A 30 -1.58 2.44 4.39
N GLN A 31 -0.62 2.25 5.27
CA GLN A 31 0.34 3.29 5.64
C GLN A 31 1.67 2.66 6.02
N GLY A 32 2.74 3.42 5.87
CA GLY A 32 4.07 2.96 6.23
C GLY A 32 5.06 4.10 6.42
N GLY A 33 6.17 3.78 7.04
CA GLY A 33 7.29 4.67 7.27
C GLY A 33 8.31 4.03 8.19
N GLY A 34 9.56 4.50 8.13
CA GLY A 34 10.60 4.00 8.99
C GLY A 34 10.88 2.50 8.84
N ASP A 35 10.91 2.01 7.60
CA ASP A 35 11.18 0.62 7.22
C ASP A 35 10.07 -0.39 7.54
N SER A 36 8.89 0.07 7.94
CA SER A 36 7.74 -0.80 8.16
C SER A 36 6.48 -0.27 7.51
N GLY A 37 5.63 -1.18 7.07
CA GLY A 37 4.35 -0.84 6.50
C GLY A 37 3.25 -1.75 7.02
N GLU A 38 2.04 -1.21 7.09
CA GLU A 38 0.86 -1.92 7.54
C GLU A 38 -0.26 -1.75 6.50
N ILE A 39 -0.86 -2.88 6.13
CA ILE A 39 -2.08 -2.91 5.36
C ILE A 39 -3.21 -3.15 6.35
N HIS A 40 -4.12 -2.17 6.45
CA HIS A 40 -5.24 -2.22 7.37
C HIS A 40 -6.29 -3.24 6.95
N GLU A 41 -7.29 -3.43 7.77
CA GLU A 41 -8.39 -4.32 7.43
C GLU A 41 -9.14 -3.82 6.19
N ALA A 42 -9.50 -4.77 5.33
CA ALA A 42 -10.36 -4.50 4.21
C ALA A 42 -11.81 -4.36 4.68
N ILE A 43 -12.54 -3.44 4.08
CA ILE A 43 -13.95 -3.20 4.40
C ILE A 43 -14.77 -3.30 3.12
N LEU A 44 -15.82 -4.09 3.17
CA LEU A 44 -16.80 -4.20 2.10
C LEU A 44 -18.07 -3.43 2.50
N TYR A 45 -18.52 -2.53 1.64
CA TYR A 45 -19.70 -1.71 1.88
C TYR A 45 -20.84 -2.11 0.94
N ASP A 46 -22.06 -2.07 1.46
CA ASP A 46 -23.27 -2.26 0.65
C ASP A 46 -23.70 -0.95 -0.05
N GLN A 47 -24.83 -1.00 -0.76
CA GLN A 47 -25.37 0.16 -1.49
C GLN A 47 -25.69 1.36 -0.59
N ASN A 48 -25.89 1.15 0.71
CA ASN A 48 -26.19 2.20 1.68
C ASN A 48 -24.94 2.72 2.40
N GLY A 49 -23.76 2.24 2.03
CA GLY A 49 -22.51 2.59 2.69
C GLY A 49 -22.30 1.90 4.04
N LYS A 50 -23.05 0.85 4.31
CA LYS A 50 -22.95 0.07 5.53
C LYS A 50 -21.98 -1.08 5.34
N GLU A 51 -21.15 -1.36 6.34
CA GLU A 51 -20.23 -2.48 6.32
C GLU A 51 -20.95 -3.82 6.25
N ILE A 52 -20.45 -4.70 5.38
CA ILE A 52 -20.94 -6.07 5.26
C ILE A 52 -20.06 -6.97 6.11
N ASP A 53 -20.69 -7.76 6.98
CA ASP A 53 -20.00 -8.80 7.74
C ASP A 53 -19.65 -9.97 6.82
N CYS A 54 -18.36 -10.18 6.60
CA CYS A 54 -17.83 -11.26 5.76
C CYS A 54 -17.28 -12.43 6.59
N THR A 55 -17.64 -12.52 7.87
CA THR A 55 -17.19 -13.61 8.75
C THR A 55 -17.54 -14.97 8.18
N GLY A 56 -16.56 -15.86 8.09
CA GLY A 56 -16.75 -17.21 7.58
C GLY A 56 -16.80 -17.33 6.06
N VAL A 57 -16.71 -16.23 5.33
CA VAL A 57 -16.64 -16.25 3.86
C VAL A 57 -15.20 -16.39 3.42
N THR A 58 -14.90 -17.48 2.71
CA THR A 58 -13.55 -17.77 2.20
C THR A 58 -13.59 -18.01 0.70
N ILE A 59 -12.45 -17.78 0.06
CA ILE A 59 -12.18 -18.21 -1.31
C ILE A 59 -10.81 -18.88 -1.38
N ASP A 60 -10.63 -19.75 -2.34
CA ASP A 60 -9.32 -20.37 -2.55
C ASP A 60 -8.37 -19.34 -3.15
N TRP A 61 -7.29 -19.09 -2.43
CA TRP A 61 -6.30 -18.09 -2.80
C TRP A 61 -4.89 -18.63 -2.71
N THR A 62 -4.04 -18.27 -3.65
CA THR A 62 -2.68 -18.74 -3.73
C THR A 62 -1.73 -17.72 -3.09
N ARG A 63 -0.94 -18.21 -2.14
CA ARG A 63 0.11 -17.46 -1.46
C ARG A 63 1.45 -18.11 -1.66
N ARG A 64 2.50 -17.32 -1.63
CA ARG A 64 3.86 -17.84 -1.61
C ARG A 64 4.32 -17.95 -0.16
N ILE A 65 4.69 -19.15 0.25
CA ILE A 65 5.17 -19.45 1.59
C ILE A 65 6.63 -19.90 1.54
N ALA A 66 7.38 -19.59 2.59
CA ALA A 66 8.73 -20.07 2.76
C ALA A 66 8.71 -21.27 3.72
N LEU A 67 9.22 -22.41 3.25
CA LEU A 67 9.35 -23.63 4.03
C LEU A 67 10.82 -23.97 4.22
N HIS A 68 11.18 -24.36 5.44
CA HIS A 68 12.53 -24.86 5.71
C HIS A 68 12.64 -26.32 5.26
N ASP A 69 13.57 -26.58 4.33
CA ASP A 69 13.91 -27.92 3.92
C ASP A 69 14.99 -28.48 4.85
N PRO A 70 14.66 -29.44 5.73
CA PRO A 70 15.61 -29.96 6.71
C PRO A 70 16.74 -30.80 6.08
N LEU A 71 16.51 -31.33 4.87
CA LEU A 71 17.51 -32.14 4.16
C LEU A 71 18.57 -31.26 3.51
N ARG A 72 18.17 -30.10 2.95
CA ARG A 72 19.05 -29.14 2.30
C ARG A 72 19.51 -28.04 3.23
N GLN A 73 18.91 -27.90 4.39
CA GLN A 73 19.14 -26.84 5.36
C GLN A 73 18.99 -25.43 4.73
N GLU A 74 18.02 -25.29 3.86
CA GLU A 74 17.72 -24.04 3.17
C GLU A 74 16.23 -23.75 3.21
N TRP A 75 15.88 -22.48 2.99
CA TRP A 75 14.49 -22.04 2.85
C TRP A 75 14.07 -22.16 1.39
N VAL A 76 12.95 -22.82 1.15
CA VAL A 76 12.38 -23.03 -0.18
C VAL A 76 11.05 -22.28 -0.25
N GLU A 77 10.88 -21.50 -1.30
CA GLU A 77 9.60 -20.86 -1.58
C GLU A 77 8.67 -21.81 -2.32
N LYS A 78 7.43 -21.84 -1.90
CA LYS A 78 6.38 -22.65 -2.49
C LYS A 78 5.08 -21.88 -2.57
N ASP A 79 4.37 -22.03 -3.69
CA ASP A 79 3.03 -21.51 -3.83
C ASP A 79 2.02 -22.51 -3.25
N GLU A 80 1.15 -22.03 -2.38
CA GLU A 80 0.11 -22.83 -1.75
C GLU A 80 -1.25 -22.18 -1.92
N THR A 81 -2.21 -22.97 -2.38
CA THR A 81 -3.61 -22.54 -2.51
C THR A 81 -4.41 -23.08 -1.35
N MET A 82 -5.06 -22.20 -0.62
CA MET A 82 -5.85 -22.56 0.55
C MET A 82 -7.08 -21.67 0.68
N PRO A 83 -8.16 -22.15 1.37
CA PRO A 83 -9.27 -21.30 1.72
C PRO A 83 -8.80 -20.12 2.55
N THR A 84 -9.11 -18.91 2.11
CA THR A 84 -8.65 -17.68 2.76
C THR A 84 -9.85 -16.76 2.96
N PRO A 85 -9.99 -16.13 4.14
CA PRO A 85 -11.04 -15.14 4.35
C PRO A 85 -11.04 -14.08 3.27
N VAL A 86 -12.19 -13.77 2.72
CA VAL A 86 -12.32 -12.89 1.55
C VAL A 86 -11.72 -11.50 1.77
N LEU A 87 -11.82 -10.96 2.98
CA LEU A 87 -11.22 -9.66 3.31
C LEU A 87 -9.69 -9.74 3.40
N ASP A 88 -9.13 -10.86 3.83
CA ASP A 88 -7.68 -11.08 3.81
C ASP A 88 -7.15 -11.20 2.37
N VAL A 89 -7.95 -11.76 1.48
CA VAL A 89 -7.63 -11.81 0.05
C VAL A 89 -7.51 -10.40 -0.54
N LEU A 90 -8.39 -9.48 -0.15
CA LEU A 90 -8.30 -8.08 -0.56
C LEU A 90 -7.01 -7.42 -0.07
N ARG A 91 -6.59 -7.72 1.15
CA ARG A 91 -5.32 -7.22 1.70
C ARG A 91 -4.12 -7.77 0.93
N ASP A 92 -4.10 -9.07 0.68
CA ASP A 92 -3.04 -9.71 -0.10
C ASP A 92 -2.96 -9.15 -1.52
N MET A 93 -4.10 -8.91 -2.14
CA MET A 93 -4.15 -8.29 -3.46
C MET A 93 -3.58 -6.87 -3.47
N THR A 94 -3.90 -6.08 -2.44
CA THR A 94 -3.35 -4.74 -2.27
C THR A 94 -1.83 -4.77 -2.17
N GLU A 95 -1.30 -5.65 -1.34
CA GLU A 95 0.15 -5.84 -1.19
C GLU A 95 0.80 -6.25 -2.50
N SER A 96 0.21 -7.22 -3.21
CA SER A 96 0.70 -7.67 -4.50
C SER A 96 0.72 -6.56 -5.55
N MET A 97 -0.28 -5.71 -5.56
CA MET A 97 -0.34 -4.57 -6.48
C MET A 97 0.73 -3.53 -6.17
N LEU A 98 0.96 -3.25 -4.89
CA LEU A 98 2.02 -2.35 -4.45
C LEU A 98 3.41 -2.88 -4.83
N GLU A 99 3.66 -4.16 -4.62
CA GLU A 99 4.91 -4.82 -5.02
C GLU A 99 5.10 -4.81 -6.54
N ASN A 100 4.04 -5.12 -7.28
CA ASN A 100 4.09 -5.18 -8.74
C ASN A 100 4.39 -3.81 -9.39
N GLU A 101 3.88 -2.74 -8.80
CA GLU A 101 4.17 -1.37 -9.24
C GLU A 101 5.52 -0.86 -8.75
N GLY A 102 6.23 -1.63 -7.92
CA GLY A 102 7.53 -1.25 -7.37
C GLY A 102 7.48 -0.02 -6.47
N LEU A 103 6.38 0.18 -5.78
CA LEU A 103 6.16 1.36 -4.94
C LEU A 103 6.79 1.18 -3.57
N ASP A 104 7.64 2.12 -3.21
CA ASP A 104 8.31 2.14 -1.90
C ASP A 104 7.51 3.02 -0.92
N TRP A 105 6.46 2.43 -0.37
CA TRP A 105 5.52 3.11 0.51
C TRP A 105 5.84 2.97 2.00
N TYR A 106 6.83 2.16 2.36
CA TYR A 106 7.13 1.85 3.76
C TYR A 106 8.57 2.21 4.19
N ASN A 107 9.46 2.54 3.26
CA ASN A 107 10.82 2.98 3.58
C ASN A 107 10.91 4.51 3.70
N ASN A 108 11.96 4.99 4.35
CA ASN A 108 12.24 6.41 4.52
C ASN A 108 11.08 7.16 5.17
N ASP A 109 10.54 8.17 4.49
CA ASP A 109 9.39 8.94 4.97
C ASP A 109 8.07 8.20 4.77
N GLY A 110 8.12 7.03 4.12
CA GLY A 110 6.96 6.17 3.91
C GLY A 110 5.95 6.67 2.91
N GLY A 111 4.73 6.22 3.10
CA GLY A 111 3.61 6.58 2.25
C GLY A 111 2.30 6.13 2.87
N GLN A 112 1.23 6.50 2.23
CA GLN A 112 -0.11 6.05 2.60
C GLN A 112 -0.99 6.02 1.37
N GLY A 113 -2.07 5.29 1.47
CA GLY A 113 -3.02 5.25 0.38
C GLY A 113 -4.14 4.27 0.62
N SER A 114 -4.82 3.95 -0.45
CA SER A 114 -5.93 3.01 -0.42
C SER A 114 -6.13 2.31 -1.77
N LEU A 115 -6.56 1.07 -1.69
CA LEU A 115 -7.16 0.37 -2.81
C LEU A 115 -8.67 0.57 -2.73
N ASN A 116 -9.27 1.07 -3.80
CA ASN A 116 -10.71 1.28 -3.91
C ASN A 116 -11.27 0.47 -5.06
N ILE A 117 -12.27 -0.34 -4.77
CA ILE A 117 -12.96 -1.18 -5.75
C ILE A 117 -14.40 -0.69 -5.86
N ASP A 118 -14.79 -0.27 -7.05
CA ASP A 118 -16.17 0.06 -7.37
C ASP A 118 -16.82 -1.15 -8.05
N LEU A 119 -17.68 -1.83 -7.32
CA LEU A 119 -18.38 -3.02 -7.77
C LEU A 119 -19.66 -2.71 -8.58
N THR A 120 -20.03 -1.45 -8.65
CA THR A 120 -21.21 -1.01 -9.43
C THR A 120 -20.92 -0.93 -10.92
N GLN A 121 -19.65 -0.89 -11.29
CA GLN A 121 -19.22 -0.87 -12.69
C GLN A 121 -19.13 -2.29 -13.27
N SER A 122 -19.28 -2.40 -14.58
CA SER A 122 -19.16 -3.68 -15.29
C SER A 122 -18.17 -3.53 -16.45
N PRO A 123 -16.92 -4.03 -16.34
CA PRO A 123 -16.35 -4.71 -15.17
C PRO A 123 -16.08 -3.76 -13.99
N PRO A 124 -15.92 -4.29 -12.77
CA PRO A 124 -15.56 -3.50 -11.61
C PRO A 124 -14.29 -2.68 -11.81
N THR A 125 -14.28 -1.48 -11.28
CA THR A 125 -13.12 -0.59 -11.35
C THR A 125 -12.26 -0.75 -10.11
N ILE A 126 -10.97 -0.94 -10.30
CA ILE A 126 -9.98 -1.06 -9.21
C ILE A 126 -9.02 0.12 -9.34
N VAL A 127 -8.95 0.95 -8.30
CA VAL A 127 -8.07 2.12 -8.26
C VAL A 127 -7.17 2.06 -7.04
N LEU A 128 -5.87 2.08 -7.29
CA LEU A 128 -4.85 2.15 -6.24
C LEU A 128 -4.37 3.61 -6.15
N ASN A 129 -4.66 4.25 -5.03
CA ASN A 129 -4.16 5.60 -4.73
C ASN A 129 -2.98 5.47 -3.76
N VAL A 130 -1.85 6.02 -4.14
CA VAL A 130 -0.62 5.97 -3.34
C VAL A 130 -0.01 7.35 -3.24
N GLY A 131 0.15 7.83 -2.03
CA GLY A 131 0.95 9.02 -1.74
C GLY A 131 2.29 8.59 -1.15
N ILE A 132 3.36 8.86 -1.86
CA ILE A 132 4.71 8.63 -1.36
C ILE A 132 5.20 9.92 -0.71
N ASN A 133 5.56 9.83 0.56
CA ASN A 133 6.07 10.96 1.29
C ASN A 133 7.53 11.22 0.92
N PHE A 134 7.91 12.47 0.88
CA PHE A 134 9.30 12.86 0.70
C PHE A 134 9.62 14.02 1.62
N THR A 135 10.88 14.07 2.07
CA THR A 135 11.37 15.19 2.86
C THR A 135 11.91 16.25 1.91
N GLN A 136 11.34 17.43 1.97
CA GLN A 136 11.90 18.61 1.33
C GLN A 136 12.85 19.28 2.33
N THR A 137 14.09 19.45 1.92
CA THR A 137 15.07 20.18 2.72
C THR A 137 15.33 21.53 2.09
N ASP A 138 14.99 22.56 2.81
CA ASP A 138 15.35 23.92 2.47
C ASP A 138 16.67 24.26 3.16
N GLU A 139 17.67 24.52 2.36
CA GLU A 139 18.98 24.91 2.86
C GLU A 139 19.08 26.43 2.86
N HIS A 140 19.28 27.00 4.03
CA HIS A 140 19.44 28.43 4.23
C HIS A 140 20.88 28.70 4.62
N GLU A 141 21.59 29.39 3.75
CA GLU A 141 22.96 29.79 4.01
C GLU A 141 22.99 31.27 4.45
N PHE A 142 23.58 31.50 5.59
CA PHE A 142 23.74 32.85 6.12
C PHE A 142 25.22 33.23 6.06
N ASP A 143 25.49 34.37 5.44
CA ASP A 143 26.82 34.91 5.37
C ASP A 143 27.07 35.85 6.55
N TYR A 144 28.04 35.53 7.38
CA TYR A 144 28.43 36.33 8.55
C TYR A 144 29.76 37.03 8.40
N THR A 145 30.35 37.02 7.21
CA THR A 145 31.75 37.45 7.04
C THR A 145 31.98 38.91 7.28
N ASP A 146 30.96 39.76 7.23
CA ASP A 146 31.11 41.22 7.37
C ASP A 146 30.28 41.79 8.52
N ALA A 147 29.82 40.95 9.46
CA ALA A 147 28.94 41.39 10.54
C ALA A 147 29.61 42.21 11.63
N ASP A 148 30.95 42.31 11.66
CA ASP A 148 31.71 42.91 12.78
C ASP A 148 32.21 44.31 12.51
N GLU A 149 32.10 44.88 11.31
CA GLU A 149 32.78 46.15 11.00
C GLU A 149 31.87 47.36 10.87
N ASP A 150 30.58 47.21 10.70
CA ASP A 150 29.65 48.35 10.59
C ASP A 150 28.32 48.05 11.27
N ASN A 151 27.76 49.05 11.92
CA ASN A 151 26.40 48.99 12.50
C ASN A 151 25.28 48.81 11.46
N ASP A 152 25.64 48.72 10.20
CA ASP A 152 24.77 48.36 9.10
C ASP A 152 25.17 46.98 8.57
N ALA A 153 24.95 45.94 9.36
CA ALA A 153 25.11 44.57 8.91
C ALA A 153 24.14 44.33 7.72
N PRO A 154 24.66 43.87 6.54
CA PRO A 154 23.80 43.55 5.44
C PRO A 154 22.82 42.46 5.88
N GLU A 155 21.59 42.56 5.37
CA GLU A 155 20.62 41.49 5.61
C GLU A 155 21.20 40.14 5.15
N PRO A 156 21.02 39.07 5.93
CA PRO A 156 21.56 37.78 5.57
C PRO A 156 21.00 37.33 4.23
N THR A 157 21.89 36.92 3.34
CA THR A 157 21.48 36.32 2.04
C THR A 157 20.98 34.91 2.31
N VAL A 158 19.74 34.65 1.97
CA VAL A 158 19.12 33.33 2.12
C VAL A 158 19.06 32.67 0.76
N THR A 159 19.71 31.51 0.63
CA THR A 159 19.58 30.69 -0.59
C THR A 159 18.74 29.47 -0.24
N THR A 160 17.64 29.32 -0.96
CA THR A 160 16.73 28.18 -0.79
C THR A 160 16.87 27.23 -1.98
N LYS A 161 17.13 25.98 -1.69
CA LYS A 161 17.13 24.92 -2.70
C LYS A 161 15.90 24.04 -2.51
N GLU A 162 15.10 23.94 -3.56
CA GLU A 162 13.93 23.08 -3.58
C GLU A 162 14.24 21.80 -4.37
N TRP A 163 13.85 20.67 -3.82
CA TRP A 163 13.95 19.38 -4.46
C TRP A 163 12.55 18.90 -4.87
N ASN A 164 12.34 18.71 -6.15
CA ASN A 164 11.11 18.14 -6.69
C ASN A 164 11.26 16.66 -6.98
#